data_f007b5007e30ad4658edc115f1e425dd
#
_entry.id   f007b5007e30ad4658edc115f1e425dd
#
_cell.length_a   1.000
_cell.length_b   1.000
_cell.length_c   1.000
_cell.angle_alpha   90.00
_cell.angle_beta   90.00
_cell.angle_gamma   90.00
#
_symmetry.space_group_name_H-M   'P 1'
#
loop_
_entity.id
_entity.type
_entity.pdbx_description
1 polymer ?
#
loop_
_entity_poly.entity_id
_entity_poly.type
_entity_poly.pdbx_seq_one_letter_code
_entity_poly.pdbx_strand_id
1 'polypeptide(L)'
;MIVLMFCRHVGVRMYAIFGFCDIHHFEDVNEKLGKDIMTFVNTIAAVVHNYVHEWKGQSNKNLGQAFLLVWRIGDEQTLLELLGSRKDAPAQQIQQPNAANAAKAAAIAKKKAAQIDLRRVPGVDALADMALIAYCKIIVELNRSKDILAYRKDPRLTMNGAHEFKVRMGFGLHAGWAIEGAVGSLQKVDATYLSPHVNMAARLESSSKQYGVPILVSQNFFDLMTEEGKSRCRRLDVITVKGSEVPIGIYTYDALQDRRFKSKRSKKKEDRSVDPIPPVFLSSDSDTIEVFENDYDMRSLCMHVTPAFLEAFQTGLELYLQGDWATARGHLERADRLMAQVPHKDGDGPSQTLLRYMDAHGWQAPSSWKGFRPLTSK
;
A
#
# COMPACT_ATOMS: atom_id res chain seq x y z
N MET A 1 26.14 29.37 -0.72
CA MET A 1 25.08 30.31 -0.31
C MET A 1 23.68 29.70 -0.51
N ILE A 2 23.37 29.05 -1.65
CA ILE A 2 22.08 28.40 -1.92
C ILE A 2 21.78 27.26 -0.93
N VAL A 3 22.75 26.40 -0.61
CA VAL A 3 22.59 25.28 0.34
C VAL A 3 22.24 25.73 1.77
N LEU A 4 22.82 26.85 2.23
CA LEU A 4 22.52 27.46 3.54
C LEU A 4 21.10 28.05 3.60
N MET A 5 20.55 28.53 2.48
CA MET A 5 19.17 28.99 2.40
C MET A 5 18.20 27.80 2.56
N PHE A 6 18.48 26.64 1.96
CA PHE A 6 17.62 25.47 2.07
C PHE A 6 17.59 24.85 3.48
N CYS A 7 18.72 24.82 4.20
CA CYS A 7 18.81 24.28 5.56
C CYS A 7 18.12 25.15 6.64
N ARG A 8 17.74 26.41 6.33
CA ARG A 8 17.02 27.29 7.24
C ARG A 8 15.52 27.40 7.00
N HIS A 9 14.99 26.72 5.97
CA HIS A 9 13.55 26.73 5.74
C HIS A 9 12.85 25.78 6.70
N VAL A 10 11.84 26.29 7.37
CA VAL A 10 10.93 25.51 8.20
C VAL A 10 10.20 24.53 7.29
N GLY A 11 10.16 23.25 7.67
CA GLY A 11 9.45 22.23 6.91
C GLY A 11 7.95 22.55 6.81
N VAL A 12 7.34 22.22 5.69
CA VAL A 12 5.91 22.43 5.43
C VAL A 12 5.14 21.17 5.77
N ARG A 13 4.05 21.32 6.54
CA ARG A 13 3.14 20.21 6.76
C ARG A 13 2.27 20.00 5.54
N MET A 14 2.33 18.80 5.01
CA MET A 14 1.57 18.39 3.83
C MET A 14 0.88 17.06 4.06
N TYR A 15 -0.12 16.78 3.23
CA TYR A 15 -0.85 15.52 3.21
C TYR A 15 -0.60 14.80 1.89
N ALA A 16 -0.38 13.49 1.99
CA ALA A 16 -0.09 12.65 0.83
C ALA A 16 -0.49 11.20 1.07
N ILE A 17 -0.52 10.44 -0.02
CA ILE A 17 -0.44 8.99 0.00
C ILE A 17 1.04 8.63 -0.13
N PHE A 18 1.54 7.86 0.84
CA PHE A 18 2.89 7.32 0.87
C PHE A 18 2.88 5.88 0.41
N GLY A 19 3.70 5.62 -0.58
CA GLY A 19 3.92 4.29 -1.12
C GLY A 19 5.32 3.81 -0.80
N PHE A 20 5.45 2.56 -0.39
CA PHE A 20 6.73 1.90 -0.21
C PHE A 20 6.73 0.59 -0.98
N CYS A 21 7.79 0.31 -1.71
CA CYS A 21 7.94 -1.00 -2.35
C CYS A 21 9.39 -1.49 -2.24
N ASP A 22 9.56 -2.81 -2.16
CA ASP A 22 10.83 -3.48 -1.91
C ASP A 22 10.97 -4.73 -2.78
N ILE A 23 12.17 -4.98 -3.29
CA ILE A 23 12.49 -6.17 -4.07
C ILE A 23 12.71 -7.35 -3.11
N HIS A 24 11.91 -8.41 -3.26
CA HIS A 24 12.02 -9.59 -2.42
C HIS A 24 13.30 -10.37 -2.70
N HIS A 25 13.89 -10.96 -1.63
CA HIS A 25 15.11 -11.76 -1.69
C HIS A 25 16.31 -11.02 -2.28
N PHE A 26 16.37 -9.70 -2.06
CA PHE A 26 17.40 -8.84 -2.65
C PHE A 26 18.82 -9.23 -2.24
N GLU A 27 19.03 -9.61 -0.98
CA GLU A 27 20.37 -10.01 -0.48
C GLU A 27 20.92 -11.20 -1.26
N ASP A 28 20.10 -12.23 -1.48
CA ASP A 28 20.47 -13.41 -2.29
C ASP A 28 20.75 -13.04 -3.77
N VAL A 29 19.92 -12.15 -4.35
CA VAL A 29 20.12 -11.67 -5.72
C VAL A 29 21.39 -10.83 -5.82
N ASN A 30 21.67 -9.97 -4.85
CA ASN A 30 22.85 -9.13 -4.79
C ASN A 30 24.14 -9.97 -4.72
N GLU A 31 24.16 -10.99 -3.87
CA GLU A 31 25.29 -11.91 -3.75
C GLU A 31 25.57 -12.62 -5.09
N LYS A 32 24.52 -13.09 -5.77
CA LYS A 32 24.64 -13.85 -7.03
C LYS A 32 25.00 -12.99 -8.24
N LEU A 33 24.45 -11.78 -8.35
CA LEU A 33 24.72 -10.88 -9.48
C LEU A 33 26.00 -10.07 -9.32
N GLY A 34 26.47 -9.84 -8.09
CA GLY A 34 27.67 -9.05 -7.81
C GLY A 34 27.61 -7.66 -8.45
N LYS A 35 28.58 -7.30 -9.27
CA LYS A 35 28.63 -5.96 -9.93
C LYS A 35 27.44 -5.66 -10.85
N ASP A 36 26.74 -6.67 -11.35
CA ASP A 36 25.61 -6.51 -12.25
C ASP A 36 24.31 -6.14 -11.50
N ILE A 37 24.32 -6.13 -10.15
CA ILE A 37 23.18 -5.78 -9.32
C ILE A 37 22.63 -4.38 -9.64
N MET A 38 23.50 -3.43 -9.96
CA MET A 38 23.09 -2.06 -10.29
C MET A 38 22.23 -2.02 -11.55
N THR A 39 22.59 -2.81 -12.57
CA THR A 39 21.78 -2.91 -13.80
C THR A 39 20.42 -3.54 -13.51
N PHE A 40 20.39 -4.59 -12.68
CA PHE A 40 19.15 -5.24 -12.25
C PHE A 40 18.22 -4.25 -11.51
N VAL A 41 18.73 -3.55 -10.50
CA VAL A 41 17.95 -2.56 -9.72
C VAL A 41 17.46 -1.42 -10.62
N ASN A 42 18.32 -0.88 -11.48
CA ASN A 42 17.94 0.22 -12.37
C ASN A 42 16.88 -0.21 -13.39
N THR A 43 16.89 -1.45 -13.87
CA THR A 43 15.84 -1.97 -14.75
C THR A 43 14.48 -2.00 -14.04
N ILE A 44 14.46 -2.43 -12.77
CA ILE A 44 13.24 -2.42 -11.95
C ILE A 44 12.81 -1.00 -11.61
N ALA A 45 13.76 -0.13 -11.20
CA ALA A 45 13.51 1.28 -10.89
C ALA A 45 12.85 2.01 -12.07
N ALA A 46 13.31 1.76 -13.30
CA ALA A 46 12.71 2.34 -14.50
C ALA A 46 11.22 1.96 -14.64
N VAL A 47 10.84 0.73 -14.34
CA VAL A 47 9.44 0.29 -14.35
C VAL A 47 8.66 0.99 -13.24
N VAL A 48 9.17 0.99 -12.01
CA VAL A 48 8.52 1.60 -10.85
C VAL A 48 8.29 3.10 -11.09
N HIS A 49 9.34 3.83 -11.45
CA HIS A 49 9.26 5.28 -11.64
C HIS A 49 8.31 5.66 -12.78
N ASN A 50 8.37 4.94 -13.91
CA ASN A 50 7.51 5.23 -15.06
C ASN A 50 6.03 5.07 -14.73
N TYR A 51 5.63 3.96 -14.10
CA TYR A 51 4.22 3.74 -13.75
C TYR A 51 3.75 4.65 -12.62
N VAL A 52 4.58 4.92 -11.62
CA VAL A 52 4.25 5.89 -10.57
C VAL A 52 3.99 7.27 -11.18
N HIS A 53 4.86 7.71 -12.09
CA HIS A 53 4.69 9.01 -12.77
C HIS A 53 3.47 9.01 -13.71
N GLU A 54 3.24 7.95 -14.47
CA GLU A 54 2.06 7.80 -15.35
C GLU A 54 0.76 7.95 -14.55
N TRP A 55 0.74 7.42 -13.31
CA TRP A 55 -0.40 7.47 -12.39
C TRP A 55 -0.26 8.59 -11.33
N LYS A 56 0.28 9.74 -11.70
CA LYS A 56 0.33 10.99 -10.93
C LYS A 56 1.10 10.94 -9.61
N GLY A 57 1.91 9.91 -9.38
CA GLY A 57 2.83 9.84 -8.23
C GLY A 57 4.21 10.40 -8.57
N GLN A 58 5.03 10.50 -7.55
CA GLN A 58 6.43 10.95 -7.61
C GLN A 58 7.33 9.95 -6.92
N SER A 59 8.49 9.67 -7.49
CA SER A 59 9.55 8.91 -6.84
C SER A 59 10.37 9.85 -5.98
N ASN A 60 10.37 9.64 -4.65
CA ASN A 60 11.09 10.51 -3.73
C ASN A 60 12.50 10.00 -3.44
N LYS A 61 12.65 8.74 -3.02
CA LYS A 61 13.95 8.16 -2.68
C LYS A 61 14.09 6.73 -3.16
N ASN A 62 15.29 6.41 -3.63
CA ASN A 62 15.75 5.05 -3.82
C ASN A 62 16.61 4.67 -2.61
N LEU A 63 16.24 3.61 -1.90
CA LEU A 63 16.87 3.12 -0.68
C LEU A 63 17.48 1.73 -0.93
N GLY A 64 18.41 1.63 -1.87
CA GLY A 64 18.93 0.35 -2.33
C GLY A 64 17.87 -0.41 -3.14
N GLN A 65 17.35 -1.49 -2.56
CA GLN A 65 16.30 -2.33 -3.17
C GLN A 65 14.89 -1.77 -2.99
N ALA A 66 14.71 -0.72 -2.16
CA ALA A 66 13.40 -0.17 -1.81
C ALA A 66 13.20 1.23 -2.40
N PHE A 67 11.95 1.59 -2.64
CA PHE A 67 11.57 2.88 -3.23
C PHE A 67 10.48 3.55 -2.38
N LEU A 68 10.69 4.82 -2.01
CA LEU A 68 9.68 5.68 -1.41
C LEU A 68 9.00 6.49 -2.50
N LEU A 69 7.70 6.35 -2.58
CA LEU A 69 6.83 6.93 -3.60
C LEU A 69 5.77 7.81 -2.93
N VAL A 70 5.37 8.90 -3.57
CA VAL A 70 4.47 9.88 -2.95
C VAL A 70 3.43 10.35 -3.98
N TRP A 71 2.16 10.32 -3.60
CA TRP A 71 1.06 10.99 -4.29
C TRP A 71 0.64 12.16 -3.42
N ARG A 72 1.02 13.36 -3.83
CA ARG A 72 0.79 14.59 -3.07
C ARG A 72 -0.67 15.00 -3.16
N ILE A 73 -1.34 15.21 -2.02
CA ILE A 73 -2.70 15.72 -1.93
C ILE A 73 -2.68 17.25 -1.83
N GLY A 74 -1.93 17.81 -0.89
CA GLY A 74 -1.76 19.25 -0.72
C GLY A 74 -1.09 19.61 0.59
N ASP A 75 -0.67 20.87 0.71
CA ASP A 75 -0.22 21.40 1.98
C ASP A 75 -1.41 21.74 2.90
N GLU A 76 -1.14 21.80 4.22
CA GLU A 76 -2.19 21.99 5.23
C GLU A 76 -3.00 23.28 5.04
N GLN A 77 -2.35 24.37 4.66
CA GLN A 77 -2.99 25.66 4.49
C GLN A 77 -3.97 25.64 3.31
N THR A 78 -3.51 25.18 2.15
CA THR A 78 -4.34 25.05 0.94
C THR A 78 -5.54 24.14 1.18
N LEU A 79 -5.34 23.02 1.90
CA LEU A 79 -6.45 22.11 2.21
C LEU A 79 -7.47 22.69 3.19
N LEU A 80 -7.02 23.48 4.18
CA LEU A 80 -7.91 24.16 5.10
C LEU A 80 -8.74 25.24 4.40
N GLU A 81 -8.13 26.01 3.50
CA GLU A 81 -8.81 27.01 2.67
C GLU A 81 -9.87 26.35 1.77
N LEU A 82 -9.52 25.26 1.11
CA LEU A 82 -10.43 24.51 0.25
C LEU A 82 -11.64 23.96 1.01
N LEU A 83 -11.42 23.39 2.21
CA LEU A 83 -12.48 22.80 3.03
C LEU A 83 -13.27 23.85 3.80
N GLY A 84 -12.63 24.97 4.17
CA GLY A 84 -13.28 26.10 4.84
C GLY A 84 -14.21 26.91 3.93
N SER A 85 -13.94 26.95 2.64
CA SER A 85 -14.77 27.61 1.63
C SER A 85 -16.09 26.88 1.34
N ARG A 86 -16.20 25.61 1.77
CA ARG A 86 -17.43 24.79 1.66
C ARG A 86 -18.14 24.70 3.02
N LYS A 87 -18.71 25.82 3.48
CA LYS A 87 -19.61 25.83 4.65
C LYS A 87 -20.98 25.32 4.19
N ASP A 88 -21.22 24.01 4.21
CA ASP A 88 -22.58 23.44 4.25
C ASP A 88 -22.51 21.91 4.44
N ALA A 89 -22.43 21.48 5.71
CA ALA A 89 -22.95 20.17 6.14
C ALA A 89 -23.25 20.22 7.64
N PRO A 90 -24.44 19.74 8.09
CA PRO A 90 -24.87 19.90 9.46
C PRO A 90 -24.05 19.03 10.44
N ALA A 91 -23.61 19.68 11.52
CA ALA A 91 -22.96 18.99 12.64
C ALA A 91 -23.99 18.12 13.38
N GLN A 92 -23.78 16.80 13.41
CA GLN A 92 -24.54 15.92 14.30
C GLN A 92 -24.18 16.19 15.75
N GLN A 93 -25.19 16.52 16.54
CA GLN A 93 -25.12 16.75 18.00
C GLN A 93 -24.76 15.44 18.70
N ILE A 94 -23.60 15.39 19.36
CA ILE A 94 -23.21 14.31 20.26
C ILE A 94 -23.46 14.74 21.68
N GLN A 95 -24.26 13.93 22.41
CA GLN A 95 -24.60 14.11 23.84
C GLN A 95 -23.32 14.06 24.71
N GLN A 96 -23.31 14.91 25.75
CA GLN A 96 -22.17 15.14 26.65
C GLN A 96 -21.94 13.98 27.64
N PRO A 97 -20.70 13.54 27.87
CA PRO A 97 -20.30 12.68 28.99
C PRO A 97 -19.54 13.44 30.09
N ASN A 98 -19.55 12.86 31.30
CA ASN A 98 -19.12 13.39 32.59
C ASN A 98 -17.72 14.02 32.69
N ALA A 99 -17.57 15.00 33.59
CA ALA A 99 -16.50 16.01 33.66
C ALA A 99 -15.03 15.52 33.87
N ALA A 100 -14.77 14.37 34.44
CA ALA A 100 -13.39 13.91 34.68
C ALA A 100 -12.71 13.25 33.46
N ASN A 101 -13.50 12.70 32.54
CA ASN A 101 -13.01 12.22 31.23
C ASN A 101 -13.03 13.32 30.17
N ALA A 102 -13.65 14.46 30.47
CA ALA A 102 -13.85 15.55 29.52
C ALA A 102 -12.53 16.24 29.10
N ALA A 103 -11.57 16.40 29.99
CA ALA A 103 -10.29 17.04 29.67
C ALA A 103 -9.38 16.18 28.76
N LYS A 104 -9.33 14.87 28.99
CA LYS A 104 -8.63 13.93 28.09
C LYS A 104 -9.40 13.76 26.78
N ALA A 105 -10.72 13.65 26.84
CA ALA A 105 -11.57 13.59 25.65
C ALA A 105 -11.54 14.91 24.86
N ALA A 106 -11.51 16.07 25.52
CA ALA A 106 -11.38 17.37 24.88
C ALA A 106 -9.99 17.59 24.27
N ALA A 107 -8.91 17.10 24.89
CA ALA A 107 -7.57 17.14 24.32
C ALA A 107 -7.43 16.19 23.10
N ILE A 108 -8.05 15.02 23.16
CA ILE A 108 -8.14 14.08 22.04
C ILE A 108 -9.06 14.63 20.95
N ALA A 109 -10.19 15.24 21.32
CA ALA A 109 -11.11 15.90 20.37
C ALA A 109 -10.47 17.14 19.73
N LYS A 110 -9.71 17.94 20.49
CA LYS A 110 -8.93 19.07 19.96
C LYS A 110 -7.80 18.61 19.03
N LYS A 111 -7.15 17.50 19.33
CA LYS A 111 -6.19 16.84 18.42
C LYS A 111 -6.86 16.22 17.18
N LYS A 112 -8.07 15.65 17.31
CA LYS A 112 -8.89 15.16 16.18
C LYS A 112 -9.50 16.30 15.37
N ALA A 113 -9.94 17.39 16.00
CA ALA A 113 -10.49 18.57 15.32
C ALA A 113 -9.43 19.35 14.50
N ALA A 114 -8.13 19.13 14.78
CA ALA A 114 -7.02 19.69 14.01
C ALA A 114 -6.55 18.81 12.85
N GLN A 115 -7.14 17.63 12.65
CA GLN A 115 -6.74 16.73 11.56
C GLN A 115 -7.72 16.89 10.40
N ILE A 116 -7.18 17.26 9.23
CA ILE A 116 -7.94 17.40 7.99
C ILE A 116 -8.54 16.04 7.62
N ASP A 117 -9.87 16.00 7.40
CA ASP A 117 -10.53 14.82 6.83
C ASP A 117 -10.31 14.79 5.31
N LEU A 118 -9.34 13.99 4.91
CA LEU A 118 -8.92 13.87 3.51
C LEU A 118 -10.02 13.34 2.59
N ARG A 119 -11.02 12.61 3.11
CA ARG A 119 -12.17 12.10 2.34
C ARG A 119 -13.05 13.23 1.77
N ARG A 120 -12.93 14.42 2.33
CA ARG A 120 -13.68 15.61 1.89
C ARG A 120 -12.95 16.41 0.81
N VAL A 121 -11.69 16.07 0.54
CA VAL A 121 -10.88 16.77 -0.47
C VAL A 121 -11.24 16.22 -1.86
N PRO A 122 -11.72 17.06 -2.78
CA PRO A 122 -12.11 16.61 -4.11
C PRO A 122 -10.98 15.95 -4.88
N GLY A 123 -11.26 14.82 -5.55
CA GLY A 123 -10.33 14.09 -6.38
C GLY A 123 -9.29 13.26 -5.60
N VAL A 124 -9.35 13.22 -4.27
CA VAL A 124 -8.46 12.36 -3.47
C VAL A 124 -8.78 10.89 -3.65
N ASP A 125 -10.04 10.56 -3.87
CA ASP A 125 -10.53 9.23 -4.18
C ASP A 125 -9.95 8.70 -5.50
N ALA A 126 -10.03 9.46 -6.58
CA ALA A 126 -9.37 9.11 -7.84
C ALA A 126 -7.85 9.02 -7.70
N LEU A 127 -7.22 9.89 -6.90
CA LEU A 127 -5.79 9.84 -6.63
C LEU A 127 -5.39 8.57 -5.86
N ALA A 128 -6.21 8.14 -4.90
CA ALA A 128 -6.00 6.88 -4.17
C ALA A 128 -6.11 5.67 -5.11
N ASP A 129 -7.12 5.65 -5.96
CA ASP A 129 -7.26 4.61 -6.98
C ASP A 129 -6.06 4.56 -7.91
N MET A 130 -5.58 5.73 -8.38
CA MET A 130 -4.38 5.84 -9.22
C MET A 130 -3.14 5.26 -8.54
N ALA A 131 -2.97 5.49 -7.23
CA ALA A 131 -1.86 4.91 -6.49
C ALA A 131 -1.90 3.38 -6.44
N LEU A 132 -3.08 2.80 -6.24
CA LEU A 132 -3.27 1.35 -6.29
C LEU A 132 -3.07 0.79 -7.70
N ILE A 133 -3.64 1.43 -8.71
CA ILE A 133 -3.49 1.04 -10.12
C ILE A 133 -2.01 1.08 -10.52
N ALA A 134 -1.24 2.09 -10.10
CA ALA A 134 0.19 2.16 -10.36
C ALA A 134 0.91 0.89 -9.88
N TYR A 135 0.62 0.41 -8.67
CA TYR A 135 1.22 -0.80 -8.12
C TYR A 135 0.80 -2.06 -8.89
N CYS A 136 -0.47 -2.15 -9.24
CA CYS A 136 -0.95 -3.25 -10.08
C CYS A 136 -0.25 -3.27 -11.45
N LYS A 137 -0.08 -2.10 -12.08
CA LYS A 137 0.62 -1.98 -13.37
C LYS A 137 2.10 -2.27 -13.27
N ILE A 138 2.77 -1.94 -12.16
CA ILE A 138 4.14 -2.35 -11.89
C ILE A 138 4.23 -3.87 -11.85
N ILE A 139 3.36 -4.56 -11.09
CA ILE A 139 3.34 -6.04 -11.03
C ILE A 139 3.17 -6.65 -12.43
N VAL A 140 2.26 -6.09 -13.22
CA VAL A 140 2.05 -6.53 -14.60
C VAL A 140 3.32 -6.38 -15.43
N GLU A 141 3.99 -5.23 -15.36
CA GLU A 141 5.17 -4.94 -16.18
C GLU A 141 6.39 -5.75 -15.74
N LEU A 142 6.57 -6.02 -14.45
CA LEU A 142 7.59 -6.95 -13.96
C LEU A 142 7.46 -8.36 -14.60
N ASN A 143 6.25 -8.73 -15.00
CA ASN A 143 5.93 -10.00 -15.65
C ASN A 143 5.73 -9.91 -17.18
N ARG A 144 6.03 -8.75 -17.78
CA ARG A 144 5.87 -8.45 -19.21
C ARG A 144 7.16 -7.96 -19.86
N SER A 145 7.95 -7.13 -19.13
CA SER A 145 9.16 -6.51 -19.65
C SER A 145 10.19 -7.56 -20.07
N LYS A 146 10.68 -7.46 -21.31
CA LYS A 146 11.69 -8.38 -21.85
C LYS A 146 12.99 -8.32 -21.05
N ASP A 147 13.37 -7.13 -20.60
CA ASP A 147 14.61 -6.91 -19.87
C ASP A 147 14.56 -7.56 -18.49
N ILE A 148 13.41 -7.50 -17.81
CA ILE A 148 13.18 -8.17 -16.53
C ILE A 148 13.03 -9.68 -16.73
N LEU A 149 12.30 -10.11 -17.76
CA LEU A 149 12.11 -11.53 -18.06
C LEU A 149 13.41 -12.24 -18.47
N ALA A 150 14.43 -11.49 -18.94
CA ALA A 150 15.75 -12.05 -19.23
C ALA A 150 16.39 -12.66 -17.98
N TYR A 151 16.20 -12.08 -16.80
CA TYR A 151 16.71 -12.60 -15.53
C TYR A 151 16.09 -13.93 -15.10
N ARG A 152 14.94 -14.31 -15.65
CA ARG A 152 14.31 -15.63 -15.37
C ARG A 152 15.17 -16.80 -15.77
N LYS A 153 16.03 -16.60 -16.78
CA LYS A 153 16.93 -17.61 -17.34
C LYS A 153 18.40 -17.37 -17.01
N ASP A 154 18.70 -16.37 -16.18
CA ASP A 154 20.07 -16.10 -15.75
C ASP A 154 20.56 -17.28 -14.90
N PRO A 155 21.62 -17.99 -15.33
CA PRO A 155 22.09 -19.20 -14.65
C PRO A 155 22.57 -18.94 -13.22
N ARG A 156 22.91 -17.69 -12.88
CA ARG A 156 23.31 -17.31 -11.52
C ARG A 156 22.12 -17.24 -10.57
N LEU A 157 20.93 -16.91 -11.08
CA LEU A 157 19.70 -16.75 -10.29
C LEU A 157 18.85 -18.01 -10.26
N THR A 158 19.03 -18.92 -11.23
CA THR A 158 18.29 -20.19 -11.25
C THR A 158 18.92 -21.19 -10.29
N MET A 159 18.18 -21.64 -9.28
CA MET A 159 18.65 -22.69 -8.37
C MET A 159 18.65 -24.05 -9.11
N ASN A 160 19.82 -24.61 -9.34
CA ASN A 160 20.03 -25.98 -9.84
C ASN A 160 19.20 -26.38 -11.07
N GLY A 161 18.86 -25.44 -11.95
CA GLY A 161 18.14 -25.72 -13.20
C GLY A 161 16.66 -26.09 -13.06
N ALA A 162 16.11 -26.14 -11.84
CA ALA A 162 14.75 -26.63 -11.61
C ALA A 162 13.67 -25.56 -11.61
N HIS A 163 13.97 -24.30 -11.23
CA HIS A 163 12.97 -23.24 -11.13
C HIS A 163 13.44 -21.94 -11.78
N GLU A 164 12.58 -21.35 -12.63
CA GLU A 164 12.82 -20.03 -13.19
C GLU A 164 12.84 -18.98 -12.06
N PHE A 165 13.84 -18.10 -12.05
CA PHE A 165 13.86 -16.94 -11.16
C PHE A 165 12.73 -15.96 -11.54
N LYS A 166 12.05 -15.42 -10.55
CA LYS A 166 10.98 -14.46 -10.75
C LYS A 166 11.21 -13.24 -9.87
N VAL A 167 11.23 -12.07 -10.48
CA VAL A 167 11.27 -10.81 -9.75
C VAL A 167 9.94 -10.63 -9.04
N ARG A 168 9.96 -10.54 -7.71
CA ARG A 168 8.80 -10.25 -6.87
C ARG A 168 9.07 -9.02 -6.03
N MET A 169 8.04 -8.23 -5.82
CA MET A 169 8.11 -7.04 -4.98
C MET A 169 6.96 -7.03 -3.97
N GLY A 170 7.22 -6.48 -2.78
CA GLY A 170 6.21 -6.11 -1.81
C GLY A 170 5.83 -4.63 -1.97
N PHE A 171 4.57 -4.29 -1.68
CA PHE A 171 4.03 -2.95 -1.82
C PHE A 171 3.19 -2.58 -0.60
N GLY A 172 3.43 -1.38 -0.05
CA GLY A 172 2.65 -0.80 1.04
C GLY A 172 2.11 0.58 0.68
N LEU A 173 0.81 0.85 0.94
CA LEU A 173 0.18 2.15 0.75
C LEU A 173 -0.46 2.64 2.05
N HIS A 174 -0.18 3.89 2.40
CA HIS A 174 -0.76 4.55 3.56
C HIS A 174 -0.99 6.04 3.28
N ALA A 175 -2.03 6.63 3.84
CA ALA A 175 -2.33 8.05 3.69
C ALA A 175 -2.21 8.78 5.03
N GLY A 176 -1.65 9.98 5.00
CA GLY A 176 -1.54 10.83 6.18
C GLY A 176 -0.72 12.09 5.93
N TRP A 177 -0.37 12.77 7.02
CA TRP A 177 0.45 13.97 6.96
C TRP A 177 1.95 13.67 7.06
N ALA A 178 2.77 14.56 6.52
CA ALA A 178 4.20 14.59 6.76
C ALA A 178 4.73 16.02 6.79
N ILE A 179 5.92 16.20 7.35
CA ILE A 179 6.68 17.42 7.18
C ILE A 179 7.59 17.24 5.96
N GLU A 180 7.30 18.00 4.92
CA GLU A 180 8.13 18.08 3.72
C GLU A 180 9.22 19.11 3.93
N GLY A 181 10.46 18.78 3.62
CA GLY A 181 11.57 19.72 3.78
C GLY A 181 12.90 19.12 3.39
N ALA A 182 13.93 19.96 3.49
CA ALA A 182 15.31 19.56 3.26
C ALA A 182 15.96 19.13 4.57
N VAL A 183 16.56 17.96 4.59
CA VAL A 183 17.34 17.43 5.72
C VAL A 183 18.77 17.21 5.25
N GLY A 184 19.72 17.73 6.01
CA GLY A 184 21.13 17.55 5.66
C GLY A 184 22.07 18.55 6.30
N SER A 185 23.26 18.62 5.72
CA SER A 185 24.36 19.49 6.12
C SER A 185 24.90 20.25 4.90
N LEU A 186 25.99 20.99 5.09
CA LEU A 186 26.68 21.66 3.98
C LEU A 186 27.21 20.68 2.92
N GLN A 187 27.46 19.43 3.31
CA GLN A 187 28.03 18.40 2.42
C GLN A 187 26.96 17.63 1.65
N LYS A 188 25.75 17.50 2.22
CA LYS A 188 24.67 16.74 1.62
C LYS A 188 23.30 17.24 2.09
N VAL A 189 22.40 17.47 1.14
CA VAL A 189 21.01 17.85 1.39
C VAL A 189 20.09 16.91 0.64
N ASP A 190 19.14 16.31 1.35
CA ASP A 190 18.10 15.46 0.77
C ASP A 190 16.71 16.08 1.00
N ALA A 191 15.92 16.21 -0.05
CA ALA A 191 14.48 16.46 0.10
C ALA A 191 13.81 15.22 0.68
N THR A 192 13.00 15.39 1.73
CA THR A 192 12.43 14.26 2.43
C THR A 192 11.07 14.57 3.08
N TYR A 193 10.38 13.51 3.42
CA TYR A 193 9.15 13.53 4.21
C TYR A 193 9.41 12.88 5.57
N LEU A 194 9.19 13.63 6.65
CA LEU A 194 9.36 13.13 8.03
C LEU A 194 7.97 12.92 8.66
N SER A 195 7.60 11.67 8.90
CA SER A 195 6.33 11.34 9.52
C SER A 195 6.25 9.87 9.99
N PRO A 196 5.46 9.59 11.04
CA PRO A 196 5.05 8.22 11.35
C PRO A 196 4.25 7.56 10.21
N HIS A 197 3.58 8.35 9.36
CA HIS A 197 2.80 7.85 8.21
C HIS A 197 3.70 7.32 7.08
N VAL A 198 4.85 7.91 6.83
CA VAL A 198 5.86 7.37 5.92
C VAL A 198 6.36 6.01 6.41
N ASN A 199 6.69 5.92 7.72
CA ASN A 199 7.11 4.66 8.32
C ASN A 199 6.00 3.59 8.29
N MET A 200 4.73 4.01 8.32
CA MET A 200 3.60 3.09 8.21
C MET A 200 3.57 2.41 6.85
N ALA A 201 3.79 3.14 5.74
CA ALA A 201 3.86 2.56 4.41
C ALA A 201 4.97 1.50 4.30
N ALA A 202 6.16 1.77 4.87
CA ALA A 202 7.25 0.80 4.91
C ALA A 202 6.91 -0.44 5.75
N ARG A 203 6.21 -0.27 6.89
CA ARG A 203 5.74 -1.40 7.72
C ARG A 203 4.70 -2.26 7.01
N LEU A 204 3.78 -1.65 6.28
CA LEU A 204 2.80 -2.39 5.47
C LEU A 204 3.51 -3.21 4.39
N GLU A 205 4.50 -2.63 3.69
CA GLU A 205 5.29 -3.39 2.73
C GLU A 205 5.94 -4.61 3.40
N SER A 206 6.68 -4.41 4.49
CA SER A 206 7.33 -5.52 5.21
C SER A 206 6.33 -6.57 5.70
N SER A 207 5.13 -6.14 6.10
CA SER A 207 4.06 -7.03 6.55
C SER A 207 3.40 -7.80 5.43
N SER A 208 3.47 -7.30 4.18
CA SER A 208 2.95 -8.00 3.01
C SER A 208 3.56 -9.40 2.87
N LYS A 209 4.83 -9.55 3.25
CA LYS A 209 5.55 -10.83 3.28
C LYS A 209 4.95 -11.81 4.29
N GLN A 210 4.53 -11.32 5.47
CA GLN A 210 3.92 -12.15 6.53
C GLN A 210 2.55 -12.67 6.12
N TYR A 211 1.77 -11.84 5.42
CA TYR A 211 0.46 -12.22 4.88
C TYR A 211 0.54 -12.96 3.54
N GLY A 212 1.71 -13.04 2.92
CA GLY A 212 1.87 -13.69 1.62
C GLY A 212 1.10 -13.00 0.49
N VAL A 213 0.90 -11.68 0.58
CA VAL A 213 0.23 -10.84 -0.43
C VAL A 213 1.20 -9.83 -1.02
N PRO A 214 1.06 -9.47 -2.31
CA PRO A 214 1.96 -8.49 -2.90
C PRO A 214 1.71 -7.05 -2.43
N ILE A 215 0.45 -6.69 -2.24
CA ILE A 215 0.03 -5.32 -1.90
C ILE A 215 -0.67 -5.33 -0.56
N LEU A 216 -0.24 -4.45 0.35
CA LEU A 216 -0.91 -4.21 1.62
C LEU A 216 -1.25 -2.74 1.77
N VAL A 217 -2.51 -2.42 2.06
CA VAL A 217 -2.96 -1.05 2.23
C VAL A 217 -3.60 -0.86 3.60
N SER A 218 -3.44 0.32 4.19
CA SER A 218 -4.05 0.66 5.48
C SER A 218 -5.50 1.09 5.33
N GLN A 219 -6.26 1.04 6.42
CA GLN A 219 -7.60 1.63 6.53
C GLN A 219 -7.60 3.11 6.09
N ASN A 220 -6.60 3.91 6.53
CA ASN A 220 -6.50 5.32 6.16
C ASN A 220 -6.42 5.55 4.65
N PHE A 221 -5.75 4.67 3.93
CA PHE A 221 -5.69 4.70 2.48
C PHE A 221 -6.99 4.17 1.85
N PHE A 222 -7.47 3.02 2.31
CA PHE A 222 -8.71 2.39 1.84
C PHE A 222 -9.90 3.32 1.92
N ASP A 223 -10.03 4.09 3.01
CA ASP A 223 -11.14 5.04 3.21
C ASP A 223 -11.14 6.19 2.19
N LEU A 224 -10.00 6.47 1.53
CA LEU A 224 -9.91 7.51 0.50
C LEU A 224 -10.36 7.04 -0.87
N MET A 225 -10.32 5.75 -1.15
CA MET A 225 -10.60 5.20 -2.49
C MET A 225 -12.05 5.41 -2.90
N THR A 226 -12.30 5.35 -4.22
CA THR A 226 -13.67 5.27 -4.74
C THR A 226 -14.36 4.00 -4.26
N GLU A 227 -15.68 3.93 -4.32
CA GLU A 227 -16.43 2.70 -3.96
C GLU A 227 -16.06 1.53 -4.89
N GLU A 228 -15.78 1.81 -6.18
CA GLU A 228 -15.30 0.78 -7.10
C GLU A 228 -13.92 0.26 -6.67
N GLY A 229 -12.97 1.15 -6.39
CA GLY A 229 -11.64 0.75 -5.89
C GLY A 229 -11.72 -0.05 -4.58
N LYS A 230 -12.59 0.36 -3.63
CA LYS A 230 -12.84 -0.37 -2.38
C LYS A 230 -13.40 -1.76 -2.64
N SER A 231 -14.34 -1.90 -3.59
CA SER A 231 -14.96 -3.18 -3.94
C SER A 231 -13.96 -4.23 -4.44
N ARG A 232 -12.81 -3.76 -4.97
CA ARG A 232 -11.72 -4.62 -5.47
C ARG A 232 -10.73 -5.03 -4.38
N CYS A 233 -10.85 -4.49 -3.17
CA CYS A 233 -9.95 -4.77 -2.07
C CYS A 233 -10.59 -5.69 -1.03
N ARG A 234 -9.83 -6.69 -0.59
CA ARG A 234 -10.22 -7.61 0.48
C ARG A 234 -9.62 -7.16 1.81
N ARG A 235 -10.44 -7.07 2.86
CA ARG A 235 -9.96 -6.87 4.23
C ARG A 235 -9.25 -8.14 4.71
N LEU A 236 -8.07 -7.99 5.32
CA LEU A 236 -7.26 -9.12 5.77
C LEU A 236 -7.27 -9.31 7.28
N ASP A 237 -7.22 -8.21 8.03
CA ASP A 237 -7.07 -8.25 9.48
C ASP A 237 -7.35 -6.88 10.11
N VAL A 238 -7.36 -6.82 11.43
CA VAL A 238 -7.25 -5.61 12.23
C VAL A 238 -6.02 -5.73 13.13
N ILE A 239 -5.11 -4.78 13.02
CA ILE A 239 -3.81 -4.86 13.68
C ILE A 239 -3.48 -3.57 14.44
N THR A 240 -2.63 -3.70 15.46
CA THR A 240 -1.87 -2.56 15.99
C THR A 240 -0.43 -2.67 15.54
N VAL A 241 0.21 -1.53 15.31
CA VAL A 241 1.63 -1.47 14.91
C VAL A 241 2.47 -0.94 16.05
N LYS A 242 3.74 -1.34 16.13
CA LYS A 242 4.66 -0.87 17.17
C LYS A 242 4.66 0.67 17.25
N GLY A 243 4.36 1.20 18.43
CA GLY A 243 4.29 2.65 18.68
C GLY A 243 2.91 3.28 18.41
N SER A 244 1.87 2.47 18.10
CA SER A 244 0.48 2.91 18.03
C SER A 244 -0.41 1.89 18.74
N GLU A 245 -1.25 2.37 19.67
CA GLU A 245 -2.27 1.54 20.33
C GLU A 245 -3.60 1.52 19.57
N VAL A 246 -3.73 2.34 18.52
CA VAL A 246 -4.95 2.45 17.72
C VAL A 246 -4.98 1.30 16.71
N PRO A 247 -5.99 0.41 16.78
CA PRO A 247 -6.16 -0.65 15.79
C PRO A 247 -6.50 -0.06 14.41
N ILE A 248 -5.93 -0.62 13.38
CA ILE A 248 -6.20 -0.27 11.98
C ILE A 248 -6.54 -1.52 11.17
N GLY A 249 -7.54 -1.40 10.29
CA GLY A 249 -7.80 -2.40 9.26
C GLY A 249 -6.69 -2.41 8.22
N ILE A 250 -6.36 -3.59 7.71
CA ILE A 250 -5.47 -3.76 6.58
C ILE A 250 -6.17 -4.51 5.47
N TYR A 251 -5.87 -4.12 4.22
CA TYR A 251 -6.53 -4.63 3.03
C TYR A 251 -5.51 -5.00 1.96
N THR A 252 -5.91 -5.81 1.00
CA THR A 252 -5.11 -6.17 -0.17
C THR A 252 -5.93 -6.05 -1.45
N TYR A 253 -5.26 -5.75 -2.55
CA TYR A 253 -5.71 -6.08 -3.88
C TYR A 253 -5.07 -7.43 -4.25
N ASP A 254 -5.89 -8.47 -4.44
CA ASP A 254 -5.43 -9.86 -4.63
C ASP A 254 -4.73 -10.07 -5.98
N ALA A 255 -3.58 -9.41 -6.18
CA ALA A 255 -2.82 -9.50 -7.43
C ALA A 255 -1.97 -10.78 -7.48
N LEU A 256 -2.03 -11.51 -8.60
CA LEU A 256 -1.18 -12.67 -8.83
C LEU A 256 0.14 -12.25 -9.49
N GLN A 257 1.25 -12.29 -8.73
CA GLN A 257 2.57 -11.87 -9.23
C GLN A 257 3.21 -12.83 -10.26
N ASP A 258 2.77 -14.06 -10.33
CA ASP A 258 3.45 -15.10 -11.13
C ASP A 258 2.88 -15.25 -12.55
N ARG A 259 1.92 -14.42 -12.92
CA ARG A 259 1.26 -14.50 -14.22
C ARG A 259 2.11 -13.85 -15.30
N ARG A 260 2.28 -14.52 -16.45
CA ARG A 260 2.87 -13.93 -17.66
C ARG A 260 1.83 -13.08 -18.39
N PHE A 261 2.22 -11.86 -18.80
CA PHE A 261 1.40 -10.96 -19.59
C PHE A 261 1.94 -10.85 -21.02
N LYS A 262 1.04 -10.63 -21.98
CA LYS A 262 1.45 -10.41 -23.37
C LYS A 262 2.23 -9.10 -23.49
N SER A 263 3.29 -9.10 -24.31
CA SER A 263 4.07 -7.90 -24.61
C SER A 263 3.18 -6.83 -25.26
N LYS A 264 3.24 -5.59 -24.76
CA LYS A 264 2.61 -4.45 -25.46
C LYS A 264 3.30 -4.26 -26.80
N ARG A 265 2.56 -4.13 -27.91
CA ARG A 265 3.12 -3.61 -29.16
C ARG A 265 3.65 -2.21 -28.87
N SER A 266 4.93 -1.99 -29.17
CA SER A 266 5.63 -0.72 -28.94
C SER A 266 4.85 0.45 -29.55
N LYS A 267 4.20 1.26 -28.71
CA LYS A 267 3.90 2.65 -29.07
C LYS A 267 5.21 3.41 -28.91
N LYS A 268 5.59 4.19 -29.95
CA LYS A 268 6.77 5.07 -29.89
C LYS A 268 6.74 5.86 -28.58
N LYS A 269 7.86 5.87 -27.85
CA LYS A 269 8.07 6.79 -26.72
C LYS A 269 7.96 8.21 -27.25
N GLU A 270 6.91 8.92 -26.94
CA GLU A 270 6.91 10.37 -27.00
C GLU A 270 7.81 10.88 -25.86
N ASP A 271 8.72 11.78 -26.21
CA ASP A 271 9.62 12.47 -25.29
C ASP A 271 8.74 13.33 -24.36
N ARG A 272 8.53 12.84 -23.13
CA ARG A 272 7.72 13.58 -22.15
C ARG A 272 8.65 14.47 -21.37
N SER A 273 8.63 15.76 -21.65
CA SER A 273 9.17 16.80 -20.78
C SER A 273 8.57 16.65 -19.38
N VAL A 274 9.42 16.77 -18.36
CA VAL A 274 9.00 16.74 -16.95
C VAL A 274 8.33 18.07 -16.63
N ASP A 275 7.06 18.20 -16.93
CA ASP A 275 6.28 19.35 -16.47
C ASP A 275 5.96 19.18 -14.98
N PRO A 276 6.04 20.26 -14.18
CA PRO A 276 5.65 20.21 -12.78
C PRO A 276 4.21 19.76 -12.67
N ILE A 277 3.95 18.72 -11.86
CA ILE A 277 2.62 18.19 -11.64
C ILE A 277 1.77 19.30 -11.01
N PRO A 278 0.68 19.75 -11.65
CA PRO A 278 -0.18 20.76 -11.06
C PRO A 278 -0.84 20.22 -9.79
N PRO A 279 -1.21 21.07 -8.84
CA PRO A 279 -1.97 20.65 -7.68
C PRO A 279 -3.23 19.91 -8.13
N VAL A 280 -3.52 18.82 -7.42
CA VAL A 280 -4.54 17.85 -7.82
C VAL A 280 -5.94 18.48 -7.76
N PHE A 281 -6.39 19.01 -8.89
CA PHE A 281 -7.81 19.23 -9.17
C PHE A 281 -8.16 18.32 -10.35
N LEU A 282 -8.31 17.03 -10.06
CA LEU A 282 -8.70 16.06 -11.07
C LEU A 282 -10.18 16.26 -11.41
N SER A 283 -10.44 16.52 -12.67
CA SER A 283 -11.77 16.45 -13.24
C SER A 283 -12.04 14.98 -13.60
N SER A 284 -12.99 14.39 -12.90
CA SER A 284 -13.74 13.15 -13.16
C SER A 284 -13.14 11.81 -12.66
N ASP A 285 -13.94 11.18 -11.79
CA ASP A 285 -13.80 9.84 -11.23
C ASP A 285 -13.93 8.73 -12.31
N SER A 286 -14.38 9.08 -13.52
CA SER A 286 -14.71 8.14 -14.59
C SER A 286 -13.51 7.32 -15.10
N ASP A 287 -12.31 7.89 -15.12
CA ASP A 287 -11.17 7.25 -15.76
C ASP A 287 -10.60 6.07 -14.92
N THR A 288 -10.60 6.18 -13.60
CA THR A 288 -10.09 5.09 -12.73
C THR A 288 -11.08 3.94 -12.61
N ILE A 289 -12.38 4.24 -12.56
CA ILE A 289 -13.46 3.24 -12.56
C ILE A 289 -13.38 2.41 -13.84
N GLU A 290 -13.27 3.05 -15.02
CA GLU A 290 -13.11 2.36 -16.29
C GLU A 290 -11.89 1.44 -16.32
N VAL A 291 -10.78 1.85 -15.69
CA VAL A 291 -9.58 1.02 -15.60
C VAL A 291 -9.82 -0.23 -14.74
N PHE A 292 -10.48 -0.12 -13.59
CA PHE A 292 -10.80 -1.30 -12.77
C PHE A 292 -11.74 -2.26 -13.49
N GLU A 293 -12.71 -1.76 -14.23
CA GLU A 293 -13.73 -2.57 -14.92
C GLU A 293 -13.23 -3.17 -16.22
N ASN A 294 -12.53 -2.39 -17.05
CA ASN A 294 -12.31 -2.71 -18.47
C ASN A 294 -10.86 -3.04 -18.81
N ASP A 295 -9.89 -2.62 -17.98
CA ASP A 295 -8.49 -2.91 -18.28
C ASP A 295 -8.17 -4.40 -18.16
N TYR A 296 -7.67 -4.99 -19.24
CA TYR A 296 -7.34 -6.40 -19.31
C TYR A 296 -6.29 -6.83 -18.27
N ASP A 297 -5.30 -5.99 -18.00
CA ASP A 297 -4.21 -6.28 -17.07
C ASP A 297 -4.76 -6.36 -15.63
N MET A 298 -5.60 -5.38 -15.24
CA MET A 298 -6.21 -5.32 -13.92
C MET A 298 -7.10 -6.54 -13.68
N ARG A 299 -8.00 -6.84 -14.61
CA ARG A 299 -8.86 -8.04 -14.53
C ARG A 299 -8.06 -9.32 -14.47
N SER A 300 -6.97 -9.39 -15.24
CA SER A 300 -6.12 -10.57 -15.31
C SER A 300 -5.38 -10.83 -14.00
N LEU A 301 -5.01 -9.80 -13.25
CA LEU A 301 -4.33 -9.94 -11.95
C LEU A 301 -5.20 -10.70 -10.92
N CYS A 302 -6.53 -10.50 -10.94
CA CYS A 302 -7.46 -11.02 -9.95
C CYS A 302 -8.34 -12.18 -10.44
N MET A 303 -8.10 -12.73 -11.64
CA MET A 303 -8.94 -13.81 -12.22
C MET A 303 -9.06 -15.06 -11.35
N HIS A 304 -8.11 -15.28 -10.45
CA HIS A 304 -8.10 -16.43 -9.54
C HIS A 304 -8.99 -16.24 -8.31
N VAL A 305 -9.45 -15.01 -8.06
CA VAL A 305 -10.31 -14.68 -6.92
C VAL A 305 -11.76 -15.01 -7.27
N THR A 306 -12.30 -16.02 -6.63
CA THR A 306 -13.69 -16.47 -6.86
C THR A 306 -14.63 -15.97 -5.78
N PRO A 307 -15.94 -15.78 -6.06
CA PRO A 307 -16.92 -15.41 -5.03
C PRO A 307 -16.94 -16.37 -3.85
N ALA A 308 -16.84 -17.69 -4.11
CA ALA A 308 -16.83 -18.71 -3.05
C ALA A 308 -15.60 -18.60 -2.12
N PHE A 309 -14.45 -18.19 -2.67
CA PHE A 309 -13.25 -17.90 -1.88
C PHE A 309 -13.45 -16.65 -1.01
N LEU A 310 -13.95 -15.56 -1.59
CA LEU A 310 -14.19 -14.31 -0.87
C LEU A 310 -15.20 -14.51 0.27
N GLU A 311 -16.31 -15.20 0.02
CA GLU A 311 -17.31 -15.52 1.04
C GLU A 311 -16.70 -16.33 2.19
N ALA A 312 -15.98 -17.41 1.87
CA ALA A 312 -15.34 -18.23 2.89
C ALA A 312 -14.35 -17.44 3.74
N PHE A 313 -13.49 -16.64 3.11
CA PHE A 313 -12.52 -15.81 3.82
C PHE A 313 -13.18 -14.74 4.67
N GLN A 314 -14.14 -13.99 4.12
CA GLN A 314 -14.82 -12.90 4.84
C GLN A 314 -15.58 -13.44 6.06
N THR A 315 -16.34 -14.52 5.92
CA THR A 315 -17.03 -15.16 7.05
C THR A 315 -16.03 -15.60 8.11
N GLY A 316 -14.92 -16.25 7.70
CA GLY A 316 -13.87 -16.67 8.62
C GLY A 316 -13.20 -15.51 9.34
N LEU A 317 -12.93 -14.40 8.65
CA LEU A 317 -12.36 -13.19 9.23
C LEU A 317 -13.32 -12.54 10.24
N GLU A 318 -14.60 -12.43 9.92
CA GLU A 318 -15.62 -11.84 10.82
C GLU A 318 -15.71 -12.63 12.12
N LEU A 319 -15.80 -13.95 12.04
CA LEU A 319 -15.83 -14.85 13.20
C LEU A 319 -14.52 -14.76 14.02
N TYR A 320 -13.37 -14.71 13.34
CA TYR A 320 -12.07 -14.49 13.99
C TYR A 320 -12.05 -13.18 14.79
N LEU A 321 -12.49 -12.06 14.20
CA LEU A 321 -12.54 -10.77 14.88
C LEU A 321 -13.50 -10.76 16.06
N GLN A 322 -14.62 -11.50 15.98
CA GLN A 322 -15.59 -11.67 17.08
C GLN A 322 -15.07 -12.57 18.19
N GLY A 323 -14.03 -13.37 17.95
CA GLY A 323 -13.48 -14.32 18.92
C GLY A 323 -14.05 -15.72 18.84
N ASP A 324 -14.94 -16.03 17.90
CA ASP A 324 -15.40 -17.40 17.62
C ASP A 324 -14.38 -18.12 16.71
N TRP A 325 -13.23 -18.43 17.29
CA TRP A 325 -12.12 -19.04 16.55
C TRP A 325 -12.38 -20.51 16.17
N ALA A 326 -13.21 -21.19 16.91
CA ALA A 326 -13.58 -22.56 16.60
C ALA A 326 -14.34 -22.66 15.26
N THR A 327 -15.31 -21.78 15.06
CA THR A 327 -16.07 -21.69 13.79
C THR A 327 -15.24 -21.02 12.68
N ALA A 328 -14.49 -19.96 12.99
CA ALA A 328 -13.62 -19.25 12.05
C ALA A 328 -12.64 -20.18 11.33
N ARG A 329 -12.08 -21.15 12.07
CA ARG A 329 -11.12 -22.15 11.56
C ARG A 329 -11.63 -22.83 10.30
N GLY A 330 -12.85 -23.39 10.33
CA GLY A 330 -13.40 -24.15 9.21
C GLY A 330 -13.57 -23.32 7.94
N HIS A 331 -13.94 -22.03 8.08
CA HIS A 331 -14.09 -21.10 6.97
C HIS A 331 -12.74 -20.70 6.37
N LEU A 332 -11.75 -20.38 7.21
CA LEU A 332 -10.40 -20.03 6.76
C LEU A 332 -9.67 -21.21 6.12
N GLU A 333 -9.81 -22.43 6.66
CA GLU A 333 -9.30 -23.64 6.02
C GLU A 333 -9.95 -23.90 4.66
N ARG A 334 -11.26 -23.60 4.52
CA ARG A 334 -11.95 -23.68 3.23
C ARG A 334 -11.39 -22.66 2.24
N ALA A 335 -11.19 -21.41 2.66
CA ALA A 335 -10.60 -20.36 1.82
C ALA A 335 -9.19 -20.77 1.36
N ASP A 336 -8.36 -21.27 2.26
CA ASP A 336 -7.01 -21.75 1.95
C ASP A 336 -7.03 -22.88 0.91
N ARG A 337 -7.89 -23.90 1.09
CA ARG A 337 -8.06 -24.99 0.12
C ARG A 337 -8.52 -24.51 -1.26
N LEU A 338 -9.44 -23.54 -1.33
CA LEU A 338 -9.90 -22.97 -2.61
C LEU A 338 -8.75 -22.27 -3.34
N MET A 339 -7.92 -21.55 -2.60
CA MET A 339 -6.77 -20.86 -3.18
C MET A 339 -5.63 -21.82 -3.58
N ALA A 340 -5.45 -22.93 -2.87
CA ALA A 340 -4.48 -23.97 -3.21
C ALA A 340 -4.79 -24.69 -4.55
N GLN A 341 -6.00 -24.56 -5.07
CA GLN A 341 -6.36 -25.07 -6.40
C GLN A 341 -5.88 -24.17 -7.55
N VAL A 342 -5.45 -22.94 -7.23
CA VAL A 342 -4.92 -21.99 -8.22
C VAL A 342 -3.49 -22.39 -8.59
N PRO A 343 -3.15 -22.54 -9.88
CA PRO A 343 -1.79 -22.88 -10.29
C PRO A 343 -0.75 -21.95 -9.69
N HIS A 344 0.34 -22.52 -9.17
CA HIS A 344 1.46 -21.81 -8.54
C HIS A 344 1.12 -21.09 -7.21
N LYS A 345 0.02 -21.46 -6.54
CA LYS A 345 -0.28 -21.04 -5.18
C LYS A 345 -0.32 -22.22 -4.22
N ASP A 346 0.28 -22.05 -3.05
CA ASP A 346 0.31 -23.04 -1.97
C ASP A 346 -0.83 -22.80 -0.95
N GLY A 347 -1.85 -22.03 -1.35
CA GLY A 347 -2.99 -21.62 -0.53
C GLY A 347 -3.15 -20.10 -0.44
N ASP A 348 -3.94 -19.65 0.54
CA ASP A 348 -4.16 -18.23 0.85
C ASP A 348 -3.32 -17.80 2.04
N GLY A 349 -2.28 -17.00 1.78
CA GLY A 349 -1.37 -16.51 2.81
C GLY A 349 -2.06 -15.83 4.01
N PRO A 350 -3.05 -14.94 3.80
CA PRO A 350 -3.83 -14.36 4.89
C PRO A 350 -4.56 -15.41 5.74
N SER A 351 -5.27 -16.37 5.13
CA SER A 351 -5.93 -17.47 5.86
C SER A 351 -4.92 -18.24 6.71
N GLN A 352 -3.80 -18.64 6.12
CA GLN A 352 -2.73 -19.35 6.82
C GLN A 352 -2.14 -18.54 7.99
N THR A 353 -2.05 -17.22 7.84
CA THR A 353 -1.54 -16.32 8.87
C THR A 353 -2.49 -16.23 10.06
N LEU A 354 -3.80 -16.12 9.81
CA LEU A 354 -4.82 -16.14 10.86
C LEU A 354 -4.91 -17.51 11.53
N LEU A 355 -4.90 -18.59 10.75
CA LEU A 355 -4.93 -19.97 11.27
C LEU A 355 -3.73 -20.24 12.18
N ARG A 356 -2.51 -19.86 11.78
CA ARG A 356 -1.30 -19.98 12.63
C ARG A 356 -1.41 -19.19 13.93
N TYR A 357 -2.00 -18.00 13.88
CA TYR A 357 -2.19 -17.19 15.07
C TYR A 357 -3.20 -17.84 16.03
N MET A 358 -4.33 -18.35 15.53
CA MET A 358 -5.33 -19.06 16.34
C MET A 358 -4.79 -20.37 16.91
N ASP A 359 -4.01 -21.12 16.12
CA ASP A 359 -3.37 -22.37 16.56
C ASP A 359 -2.40 -22.15 17.73
N ALA A 360 -1.56 -21.08 17.65
CA ALA A 360 -0.65 -20.68 18.72
C ALA A 360 -1.37 -20.37 20.05
N HIS A 361 -2.67 -20.12 20.02
CA HIS A 361 -3.52 -19.88 21.20
C HIS A 361 -4.50 -21.05 21.48
N GLY A 362 -4.26 -22.23 20.91
CA GLY A 362 -5.11 -23.41 21.11
C GLY A 362 -6.54 -23.27 20.59
N TRP A 363 -6.74 -22.50 19.51
CA TRP A 363 -8.02 -22.26 18.85
C TRP A 363 -9.09 -21.59 19.71
N GLN A 364 -8.67 -20.91 20.79
CA GLN A 364 -9.55 -20.19 21.69
C GLN A 364 -9.08 -18.72 21.81
N ALA A 365 -9.99 -17.80 21.60
CA ALA A 365 -9.67 -16.40 21.79
C ALA A 365 -9.37 -16.12 23.27
N PRO A 366 -8.27 -15.43 23.60
CA PRO A 366 -7.99 -15.01 24.95
C PRO A 366 -9.13 -14.16 25.53
N SER A 367 -9.39 -14.22 26.84
CA SER A 367 -10.41 -13.39 27.48
C SER A 367 -10.20 -11.88 27.28
N SER A 368 -8.95 -11.47 26.99
CA SER A 368 -8.56 -10.10 26.64
C SER A 368 -8.73 -9.75 25.18
N TRP A 369 -9.24 -10.66 24.33
CA TRP A 369 -9.41 -10.44 22.90
C TRP A 369 -10.35 -9.28 22.62
N LYS A 370 -9.91 -8.36 21.77
CA LYS A 370 -10.64 -7.13 21.40
C LYS A 370 -10.90 -7.02 19.90
N GLY A 371 -10.77 -8.13 19.15
CA GLY A 371 -10.95 -8.13 17.71
C GLY A 371 -9.73 -7.60 16.92
N PHE A 372 -8.54 -7.56 17.53
CA PHE A 372 -7.32 -7.17 16.84
C PHE A 372 -6.09 -7.79 17.51
N ARG A 373 -5.00 -7.85 16.77
CA ARG A 373 -3.72 -8.35 17.27
C ARG A 373 -2.58 -7.36 17.01
N PRO A 374 -1.50 -7.42 17.83
CA PRO A 374 -0.30 -6.66 17.52
C PRO A 374 0.40 -7.28 16.31
N LEU A 375 0.84 -6.42 15.38
CA LEU A 375 1.72 -6.85 14.31
C LEU A 375 3.13 -6.97 14.85
N THR A 376 3.59 -8.20 15.03
CA THR A 376 4.98 -8.48 15.46
C THR A 376 5.88 -8.36 14.23
N SER A 377 6.68 -7.28 14.17
CA SER A 377 7.83 -7.25 13.28
C SER A 377 8.91 -8.18 13.83
N LYS A 378 9.30 -9.20 13.05
CA LYS A 378 10.64 -9.74 13.19
C LYS A 378 11.64 -8.84 12.53
#